data_ed550a8227248f7f58824d4a8db0bd05
#
_entry.id   ed550a8227248f7f58824d4a8db0bd05
#
_cell.length_a   1.000
_cell.length_b   1.000
_cell.length_c   1.000
_cell.angle_alpha   90.00
_cell.angle_beta   90.00
_cell.angle_gamma   90.00
#
_symmetry.space_group_name_H-M   'P 1'
#
loop_
_entity.id
_entity.type
_entity.pdbx_description
1 polymer ?
#
loop_
_entity_poly.entity_id
_entity_poly.type
_entity_poly.pdbx_seq_one_letter_code
_entity_poly.pdbx_strand_id
1 'polypeptide(L)'
;MGDQPRRDKSLRDKPWIFRTYAGHSTAAASNELYRKNLSKGQTGLSVAFDLPTQTGYDSDHPLAKGEVGKVGVPVSHIGDMRALFEAIPLGEMNTSMTINATAAWLLALYVALADEQDVPRAKLQGTTQNDIIKEYLSRGTYVFPPAPSMRLTKDVILFTTKEMPKWNPMNVCSYHLQEAGATPVQELAFALATAIGVLDAVRASGQCAPEEFGDVVGRISFFVNAGLRFVTEICKLRAFTELWDEITRERYGVTDAKQRLFRYGVQVNSLGLTEQQPENNVARILLEMLAVTLSKDARARAVQLPAWNEALGLPRPFDQQWSLRMQQILAYETDLLEYGDVFAGSPVIAAKVAELKAAAKDELKHIEAMGGTVKAVESGYLKQRLVESNCRRIEAIERGEQIVVGVNRFTETEASPLTDAAESVVTVSAEAESGQIERLAAWRAARDPKAVAAALEALRRAAKSGANIMPPS
;
A
#
# COMPACT_ATOMS: atom_id res chain seq x y z
N MET A 1 -46.83 -16.19 -3.76
CA MET A 1 -46.01 -14.97 -3.67
C MET A 1 -45.69 -14.80 -2.22
N GLY A 2 -44.53 -15.31 -1.79
CA GLY A 2 -44.07 -15.22 -0.41
C GLY A 2 -43.58 -13.80 -0.12
N ASP A 3 -44.05 -13.27 0.99
CA ASP A 3 -43.65 -11.98 1.54
C ASP A 3 -42.12 -11.96 1.72
N GLN A 4 -41.40 -11.26 0.87
CA GLN A 4 -40.00 -10.98 1.12
C GLN A 4 -39.92 -10.03 2.33
N PRO A 5 -39.11 -10.34 3.35
CA PRO A 5 -38.99 -9.48 4.51
C PRO A 5 -38.54 -8.08 4.07
N ARG A 6 -39.35 -7.07 4.42
CA ARG A 6 -38.99 -5.65 4.23
C ARG A 6 -37.66 -5.41 4.92
N ARG A 7 -36.66 -4.99 4.16
CA ARG A 7 -35.34 -4.71 4.67
C ARG A 7 -35.36 -3.49 5.57
N ASP A 8 -34.79 -3.69 6.74
CA ASP A 8 -34.48 -2.59 7.63
C ASP A 8 -33.29 -1.81 7.04
N LYS A 9 -33.54 -0.60 6.51
CA LYS A 9 -32.51 0.30 5.98
C LYS A 9 -31.47 0.69 7.03
N SER A 10 -31.68 0.39 8.31
CA SER A 10 -30.72 0.60 9.41
C SER A 10 -29.56 -0.40 9.37
N LEU A 11 -29.65 -1.48 8.57
CA LEU A 11 -28.65 -2.56 8.48
C LEU A 11 -27.68 -2.41 7.30
N ARG A 12 -27.66 -1.24 6.63
CA ARG A 12 -26.68 -0.99 5.55
C ARG A 12 -25.24 -0.99 6.10
N ASP A 13 -24.37 -1.76 5.47
CA ASP A 13 -22.94 -1.78 5.80
C ASP A 13 -22.32 -0.39 5.58
N LYS A 14 -21.32 -0.06 6.39
CA LYS A 14 -20.49 1.11 6.10
C LYS A 14 -19.63 0.83 4.86
N PRO A 15 -19.45 1.81 3.97
CA PRO A 15 -18.55 1.67 2.85
C PRO A 15 -17.09 1.52 3.32
N TRP A 16 -16.24 1.06 2.42
CA TRP A 16 -14.80 1.08 2.58
C TRP A 16 -14.25 2.51 2.66
N ILE A 17 -13.01 2.67 3.09
CA ILE A 17 -12.33 3.96 3.13
C ILE A 17 -12.00 4.37 1.70
N PHE A 18 -12.46 5.54 1.27
CA PHE A 18 -12.12 6.13 -0.02
C PHE A 18 -10.78 6.84 0.09
N ARG A 19 -9.80 6.39 -0.69
CA ARG A 19 -8.46 6.95 -0.70
C ARG A 19 -8.09 7.43 -2.08
N THR A 20 -7.30 8.50 -2.13
CA THR A 20 -6.55 8.91 -3.30
C THR A 20 -5.08 8.93 -2.92
N TYR A 21 -4.25 8.23 -3.66
CA TYR A 21 -2.80 8.30 -3.52
C TYR A 21 -2.32 9.64 -4.05
N ALA A 22 -1.73 10.46 -3.21
CA ALA A 22 -1.39 11.83 -3.56
C ALA A 22 -0.14 12.33 -2.83
N GLY A 23 0.58 13.19 -3.50
CA GLY A 23 1.78 13.87 -3.05
C GLY A 23 2.58 14.35 -4.26
N HIS A 24 3.03 15.60 -4.25
CA HIS A 24 3.83 16.17 -5.32
C HIS A 24 4.48 17.48 -4.90
N SER A 25 5.47 17.91 -5.63
CA SER A 25 6.13 19.22 -5.53
C SER A 25 6.68 19.54 -4.15
N THR A 26 5.85 20.07 -3.27
CA THR A 26 6.23 20.50 -1.92
C THR A 26 5.25 19.97 -0.86
N ALA A 27 5.66 20.03 0.41
CA ALA A 27 4.79 19.66 1.52
C ALA A 27 3.52 20.54 1.57
N ALA A 28 3.65 21.84 1.33
CA ALA A 28 2.53 22.78 1.33
C ALA A 28 1.56 22.52 0.17
N ALA A 29 2.05 22.29 -1.05
CA ALA A 29 1.20 21.96 -2.20
C ALA A 29 0.47 20.61 -2.00
N SER A 30 1.15 19.64 -1.42
CA SER A 30 0.54 18.35 -1.08
C SER A 30 -0.51 18.48 0.02
N ASN A 31 -0.29 19.32 1.03
CA ASN A 31 -1.29 19.64 2.05
C ASN A 31 -2.55 20.25 1.47
N GLU A 32 -2.41 21.24 0.57
CA GLU A 32 -3.55 21.84 -0.12
C GLU A 32 -4.37 20.80 -0.88
N LEU A 33 -3.69 19.92 -1.62
CA LEU A 33 -4.34 18.82 -2.34
C LEU A 33 -5.09 17.87 -1.38
N TYR A 34 -4.50 17.50 -0.25
CA TYR A 34 -5.13 16.64 0.75
C TYR A 34 -6.40 17.29 1.30
N ARG A 35 -6.32 18.54 1.72
CA ARG A 35 -7.47 19.28 2.26
C ARG A 35 -8.58 19.41 1.21
N LYS A 36 -8.23 19.66 -0.04
CA LYS A 36 -9.18 19.71 -1.14
C LYS A 36 -9.86 18.36 -1.39
N ASN A 37 -9.12 17.26 -1.33
CA ASN A 37 -9.68 15.92 -1.50
C ASN A 37 -10.57 15.52 -0.30
N LEU A 38 -10.18 15.86 0.91
CA LEU A 38 -11.01 15.66 2.11
C LEU A 38 -12.34 16.43 2.02
N SER A 39 -12.33 17.69 1.54
CA SER A 39 -13.54 18.47 1.34
C SER A 39 -14.49 17.90 0.28
N LYS A 40 -13.98 17.05 -0.62
CA LYS A 40 -14.76 16.33 -1.65
C LYS A 40 -15.28 14.96 -1.19
N GLY A 41 -15.05 14.60 0.08
CA GLY A 41 -15.55 13.35 0.68
C GLY A 41 -14.56 12.20 0.69
N GLN A 42 -13.26 12.43 0.49
CA GLN A 42 -12.22 11.46 0.82
C GLN A 42 -12.23 11.23 2.35
N THR A 43 -12.08 9.98 2.79
CA THR A 43 -12.24 9.62 4.21
C THR A 43 -10.95 9.13 4.88
N GLY A 44 -9.84 9.10 4.13
CA GLY A 44 -8.51 8.76 4.65
C GLY A 44 -7.42 9.27 3.70
N LEU A 45 -6.24 9.49 4.22
CA LEU A 45 -5.08 9.94 3.46
C LEU A 45 -4.22 8.77 2.99
N SER A 46 -3.62 8.90 1.80
CA SER A 46 -2.57 8.03 1.30
C SER A 46 -1.43 8.90 0.77
N VAL A 47 -0.36 8.99 1.56
CA VAL A 47 0.77 9.89 1.30
C VAL A 47 1.75 9.23 0.34
N ALA A 48 1.98 9.88 -0.80
CA ALA A 48 3.04 9.56 -1.74
C ALA A 48 4.30 10.36 -1.38
N PHE A 49 5.39 9.69 -1.06
CA PHE A 49 6.69 10.32 -0.84
C PHE A 49 7.53 10.26 -2.12
N ASP A 50 8.37 11.26 -2.35
CA ASP A 50 9.27 11.28 -3.49
C ASP A 50 10.39 10.22 -3.38
N LEU A 51 11.07 9.98 -4.48
CA LEU A 51 12.11 8.95 -4.55
C LEU A 51 13.29 9.21 -3.60
N PRO A 52 13.81 10.44 -3.43
CA PRO A 52 14.85 10.72 -2.43
C PRO A 52 14.40 10.34 -1.02
N THR A 53 13.21 10.75 -0.59
CA THR A 53 12.65 10.40 0.73
C THR A 53 12.53 8.88 0.90
N GLN A 54 12.10 8.15 -0.14
CA GLN A 54 11.96 6.69 -0.09
C GLN A 54 13.31 5.97 0.02
N THR A 55 14.36 6.52 -0.56
CA THR A 55 15.70 5.93 -0.60
C THR A 55 16.66 6.49 0.47
N GLY A 56 16.17 7.38 1.34
CA GLY A 56 16.93 7.93 2.47
C GLY A 56 17.94 9.00 2.10
N TYR A 57 17.72 9.70 0.98
CA TYR A 57 18.51 10.86 0.59
C TYR A 57 17.81 12.16 0.98
N ASP A 58 18.56 13.10 1.52
CA ASP A 58 18.11 14.48 1.65
C ASP A 58 17.99 15.14 0.27
N SER A 59 17.15 16.16 0.15
CA SER A 59 16.83 16.79 -1.14
C SER A 59 18.02 17.47 -1.82
N ASP A 60 19.08 17.80 -1.08
CA ASP A 60 20.33 18.39 -1.60
C ASP A 60 21.40 17.35 -1.97
N HIS A 61 21.10 16.05 -1.82
CA HIS A 61 22.05 15.00 -2.19
C HIS A 61 22.19 14.93 -3.71
N PRO A 62 23.42 14.72 -4.26
CA PRO A 62 23.62 14.66 -5.71
C PRO A 62 22.72 13.65 -6.45
N LEU A 63 22.39 12.52 -5.81
CA LEU A 63 21.50 11.49 -6.38
C LEU A 63 20.01 11.86 -6.30
N ALA A 64 19.65 12.93 -5.58
CA ALA A 64 18.27 13.42 -5.50
C ALA A 64 17.92 14.39 -6.63
N LYS A 65 18.93 14.90 -7.35
CA LYS A 65 18.76 15.91 -8.38
C LYS A 65 17.78 15.46 -9.47
N GLY A 66 16.75 16.28 -9.70
CA GLY A 66 15.71 16.04 -10.70
C GLY A 66 14.61 15.05 -10.26
N GLU A 67 14.67 14.54 -9.02
CA GLU A 67 13.65 13.63 -8.48
C GLU A 67 12.89 14.23 -7.28
N VAL A 68 13.35 15.38 -6.76
CA VAL A 68 12.73 16.04 -5.59
C VAL A 68 11.33 16.54 -5.95
N GLY A 69 10.34 16.05 -5.23
CA GLY A 69 8.94 16.42 -5.42
C GLY A 69 8.27 15.90 -6.69
N LYS A 70 8.95 15.10 -7.53
CA LYS A 70 8.49 14.70 -8.87
C LYS A 70 7.34 13.69 -8.83
N VAL A 71 7.47 12.63 -8.04
CA VAL A 71 6.47 11.54 -7.95
C VAL A 71 5.93 11.35 -6.53
N GLY A 72 6.08 12.36 -5.69
CA GLY A 72 5.67 12.34 -4.30
C GLY A 72 6.13 13.60 -3.57
N VAL A 73 5.79 13.71 -2.30
CA VAL A 73 6.19 14.84 -1.47
C VAL A 73 7.59 14.64 -0.89
N PRO A 74 8.50 15.61 -0.99
CA PRO A 74 9.79 15.59 -0.32
C PRO A 74 9.61 15.86 1.18
N VAL A 75 10.24 15.03 2.02
CA VAL A 75 10.30 15.23 3.47
C VAL A 75 11.74 15.02 3.92
N SER A 76 12.42 16.11 4.28
CA SER A 76 13.80 16.11 4.73
C SER A 76 13.96 16.40 6.23
N HIS A 77 12.93 16.94 6.89
CA HIS A 77 12.96 17.27 8.32
C HIS A 77 11.53 17.44 8.89
N ILE A 78 11.42 17.59 10.22
CA ILE A 78 10.12 17.76 10.91
C ILE A 78 9.32 18.98 10.41
N GLY A 79 9.98 20.02 9.94
CA GLY A 79 9.31 21.19 9.35
C GLY A 79 8.50 20.85 8.10
N ASP A 80 8.99 19.94 7.26
CA ASP A 80 8.24 19.45 6.11
C ASP A 80 7.02 18.64 6.56
N MET A 81 7.17 17.82 7.62
CA MET A 81 6.07 17.05 8.19
C MET A 81 4.99 17.97 8.79
N ARG A 82 5.38 19.06 9.47
CA ARG A 82 4.44 20.08 9.97
C ARG A 82 3.66 20.71 8.84
N ALA A 83 4.34 21.14 7.76
CA ALA A 83 3.68 21.74 6.61
C ALA A 83 2.74 20.74 5.89
N LEU A 84 3.16 19.46 5.79
CA LEU A 84 2.37 18.42 5.13
C LEU A 84 1.04 18.15 5.84
N PHE A 85 1.03 18.19 7.17
CA PHE A 85 -0.17 17.90 7.98
C PHE A 85 -0.80 19.14 8.61
N GLU A 86 -0.45 20.33 8.15
CA GLU A 86 -1.06 21.58 8.63
C GLU A 86 -2.58 21.54 8.51
N ALA A 87 -3.29 21.87 9.60
CA ALA A 87 -4.76 21.88 9.71
C ALA A 87 -5.42 20.50 9.39
N ILE A 88 -4.68 19.39 9.52
CA ILE A 88 -5.23 18.03 9.41
C ILE A 88 -5.21 17.39 10.82
N PRO A 89 -6.38 17.00 11.37
CA PRO A 89 -6.46 16.47 12.73
C PRO A 89 -5.87 15.05 12.82
N LEU A 90 -4.62 14.91 13.28
CA LEU A 90 -3.89 13.64 13.31
C LEU A 90 -4.59 12.54 14.12
N GLY A 91 -5.24 12.90 15.23
CA GLY A 91 -5.94 11.94 16.11
C GLY A 91 -7.25 11.38 15.53
N GLU A 92 -7.77 11.98 14.46
CA GLU A 92 -9.04 11.60 13.83
C GLU A 92 -8.82 11.03 12.43
N MET A 93 -7.76 11.46 11.75
CA MET A 93 -7.49 11.08 10.36
C MET A 93 -6.79 9.73 10.26
N ASN A 94 -7.33 8.83 9.42
CA ASN A 94 -6.64 7.60 9.06
C ASN A 94 -5.60 7.89 7.97
N THR A 95 -4.32 7.84 8.34
CA THR A 95 -3.20 8.21 7.46
C THR A 95 -2.41 6.98 7.03
N SER A 96 -2.36 6.69 5.74
CA SER A 96 -1.50 5.68 5.15
C SER A 96 -0.23 6.32 4.61
N MET A 97 0.92 5.76 4.97
CA MET A 97 2.23 6.17 4.48
C MET A 97 2.81 5.08 3.58
N THR A 98 2.94 5.38 2.29
CA THR A 98 3.55 4.47 1.32
C THR A 98 5.07 4.59 1.40
N ILE A 99 5.64 4.00 2.44
CA ILE A 99 7.08 4.09 2.74
C ILE A 99 7.60 2.78 3.32
N ASN A 100 8.82 2.41 2.96
CA ASN A 100 9.41 1.11 3.28
C ASN A 100 10.79 1.25 3.93
N ALA A 101 11.85 1.48 3.18
CA ALA A 101 13.21 1.52 3.71
C ALA A 101 13.40 2.60 4.80
N THR A 102 12.75 3.75 4.65
CA THR A 102 12.80 4.88 5.58
C THR A 102 11.55 4.98 6.49
N ALA A 103 10.77 3.91 6.59
CA ALA A 103 9.52 3.87 7.35
C ALA A 103 9.70 4.24 8.82
N ALA A 104 10.75 3.75 9.48
CA ALA A 104 11.05 4.04 10.87
C ALA A 104 11.25 5.54 11.09
N TRP A 105 12.03 6.19 10.24
CA TRP A 105 12.31 7.62 10.31
C TRP A 105 11.06 8.47 10.05
N LEU A 106 10.30 8.20 9.00
CA LEU A 106 9.09 8.99 8.71
C LEU A 106 8.00 8.79 9.77
N LEU A 107 7.88 7.57 10.32
CA LEU A 107 6.96 7.34 11.43
C LEU A 107 7.43 8.10 12.69
N ALA A 108 8.73 8.16 12.97
CA ALA A 108 9.27 8.94 14.08
C ALA A 108 8.93 10.43 13.94
N LEU A 109 9.08 11.01 12.73
CA LEU A 109 8.68 12.40 12.46
C LEU A 109 7.16 12.61 12.67
N TYR A 110 6.33 11.66 12.26
CA TYR A 110 4.88 11.73 12.45
C TYR A 110 4.48 11.66 13.93
N VAL A 111 5.13 10.78 14.68
CA VAL A 111 4.92 10.67 16.15
C VAL A 111 5.39 11.94 16.86
N ALA A 112 6.57 12.46 16.50
CA ALA A 112 7.08 13.72 17.06
C ALA A 112 6.13 14.90 16.76
N LEU A 113 5.57 14.98 15.57
CA LEU A 113 4.55 15.98 15.23
C LEU A 113 3.28 15.82 16.07
N ALA A 114 2.83 14.58 16.30
CA ALA A 114 1.67 14.32 17.15
C ALA A 114 1.94 14.74 18.61
N ASP A 115 3.13 14.44 19.13
CA ASP A 115 3.55 14.84 20.47
C ASP A 115 3.61 16.38 20.59
N GLU A 116 4.11 17.09 19.58
CA GLU A 116 4.12 18.58 19.52
C GLU A 116 2.71 19.18 19.53
N GLN A 117 1.72 18.46 19.01
CA GLN A 117 0.31 18.87 18.95
C GLN A 117 -0.52 18.35 20.13
N ASP A 118 0.10 17.78 21.15
CA ASP A 118 -0.57 17.16 22.30
C ASP A 118 -1.59 16.08 21.88
N VAL A 119 -1.38 15.40 20.75
CA VAL A 119 -2.22 14.29 20.28
C VAL A 119 -1.70 12.98 20.88
N PRO A 120 -2.48 12.31 21.75
CA PRO A 120 -2.04 11.03 22.32
C PRO A 120 -1.72 10.00 21.24
N ARG A 121 -0.55 9.38 21.33
CA ARG A 121 -0.10 8.35 20.37
C ARG A 121 -1.11 7.22 20.17
N ALA A 122 -1.81 6.84 21.26
CA ALA A 122 -2.88 5.82 21.22
C ALA A 122 -4.11 6.22 20.38
N LYS A 123 -4.26 7.50 20.03
CA LYS A 123 -5.32 7.96 19.11
C LYS A 123 -4.89 7.87 17.65
N LEU A 124 -3.60 7.86 17.37
CA LEU A 124 -3.09 7.80 15.99
C LEU A 124 -3.55 6.52 15.31
N GLN A 125 -4.14 6.69 14.14
CA GLN A 125 -4.66 5.59 13.33
C GLN A 125 -4.17 5.70 11.90
N GLY A 126 -3.72 4.59 11.36
CA GLY A 126 -3.14 4.61 10.02
C GLY A 126 -2.35 3.36 9.71
N THR A 127 -1.45 3.51 8.77
CA THR A 127 -0.66 2.41 8.24
C THR A 127 0.70 2.93 7.78
N THR A 128 1.77 2.28 8.19
CA THR A 128 3.07 2.37 7.54
C THR A 128 3.25 1.14 6.68
N GLN A 129 3.58 1.29 5.38
CA GLN A 129 3.72 0.14 4.49
C GLN A 129 4.82 -0.79 5.00
N ASN A 130 6.05 -0.28 5.19
CA ASN A 130 7.13 -0.96 5.89
C ASN A 130 7.41 -2.39 5.38
N ASP A 131 7.08 -2.65 4.10
CA ASP A 131 7.33 -3.92 3.41
C ASP A 131 8.62 -3.81 2.61
N ILE A 132 9.72 -4.21 3.23
CA ILE A 132 11.02 -4.14 2.57
C ILE A 132 11.25 -5.29 1.59
N ILE A 133 10.59 -6.42 1.77
CA ILE A 133 10.77 -7.58 0.90
C ILE A 133 10.38 -7.26 -0.53
N LYS A 134 9.24 -6.63 -0.73
CA LYS A 134 8.79 -6.25 -2.08
C LYS A 134 9.74 -5.25 -2.76
N GLU A 135 10.49 -4.46 -2.00
CA GLU A 135 11.47 -3.52 -2.58
C GLU A 135 12.61 -4.25 -3.29
N TYR A 136 13.07 -5.36 -2.74
CA TYR A 136 14.08 -6.20 -3.41
C TYR A 136 13.53 -6.91 -4.65
N LEU A 137 12.22 -7.12 -4.71
CA LEU A 137 11.59 -7.89 -5.78
C LEU A 137 11.18 -7.02 -6.98
N SER A 138 10.63 -5.84 -6.72
CA SER A 138 9.93 -5.07 -7.76
C SER A 138 10.31 -3.59 -7.87
N ARG A 139 10.68 -2.91 -6.78
CA ARG A 139 10.86 -1.46 -6.79
C ARG A 139 12.30 -0.97 -6.72
N GLY A 140 13.16 -1.65 -5.98
CA GLY A 140 14.56 -1.27 -5.83
C GLY A 140 14.83 -0.11 -4.86
N THR A 141 13.83 0.38 -4.12
CA THR A 141 13.97 1.48 -3.16
C THR A 141 14.35 0.98 -1.77
N TYR A 142 15.52 0.42 -1.63
CA TYR A 142 16.06 -0.05 -0.35
C TYR A 142 17.36 0.69 0.00
N VAL A 143 17.65 0.79 1.31
CA VAL A 143 18.84 1.45 1.87
C VAL A 143 19.85 0.41 2.37
N PHE A 144 19.36 -0.66 3.00
CA PHE A 144 20.18 -1.70 3.63
C PHE A 144 19.92 -3.06 2.99
N PRO A 145 20.83 -4.05 3.18
CA PRO A 145 20.57 -5.44 2.83
C PRO A 145 19.35 -6.04 3.57
N PRO A 146 18.82 -7.21 3.14
CA PRO A 146 17.58 -7.77 3.68
C PRO A 146 17.56 -7.94 5.21
N ALA A 147 18.59 -8.50 5.82
CA ALA A 147 18.59 -8.80 7.26
C ALA A 147 18.55 -7.52 8.15
N PRO A 148 19.39 -6.48 7.96
CA PRO A 148 19.24 -5.21 8.67
C PRO A 148 17.90 -4.53 8.42
N SER A 149 17.37 -4.59 7.20
CA SER A 149 16.07 -4.01 6.87
C SER A 149 14.92 -4.70 7.61
N MET A 150 14.94 -6.03 7.71
CA MET A 150 13.97 -6.80 8.48
C MET A 150 14.02 -6.47 9.98
N ARG A 151 15.22 -6.14 10.50
CA ARG A 151 15.35 -5.65 11.87
C ARG A 151 14.61 -4.32 12.06
N LEU A 152 14.77 -3.36 11.16
CA LEU A 152 14.07 -2.07 11.22
C LEU A 152 12.56 -2.26 11.15
N THR A 153 12.09 -3.13 10.24
CA THR A 153 10.67 -3.50 10.14
C THR A 153 10.13 -4.03 11.46
N LYS A 154 10.84 -4.96 12.09
CA LYS A 154 10.49 -5.53 13.40
C LYS A 154 10.45 -4.45 14.49
N ASP A 155 11.42 -3.54 14.53
CA ASP A 155 11.50 -2.47 15.54
C ASP A 155 10.29 -1.53 15.46
N VAL A 156 9.83 -1.18 14.26
CA VAL A 156 8.59 -0.41 14.03
C VAL A 156 7.37 -1.18 14.55
N ILE A 157 7.27 -2.48 14.26
CA ILE A 157 6.15 -3.33 14.70
C ILE A 157 6.07 -3.34 16.23
N LEU A 158 7.18 -3.64 16.91
CA LEU A 158 7.23 -3.72 18.36
C LEU A 158 6.92 -2.38 19.05
N PHE A 159 7.40 -1.27 18.50
CA PHE A 159 7.10 0.06 19.00
C PHE A 159 5.61 0.39 18.88
N THR A 160 5.05 0.23 17.70
CA THR A 160 3.66 0.62 17.44
C THR A 160 2.65 -0.28 18.14
N THR A 161 2.95 -1.56 18.34
CA THR A 161 2.08 -2.46 19.11
C THR A 161 1.86 -1.93 20.53
N LYS A 162 2.87 -1.33 21.13
CA LYS A 162 2.80 -0.77 22.49
C LYS A 162 2.25 0.65 22.53
N GLU A 163 2.76 1.53 21.68
CA GLU A 163 2.49 2.97 21.74
C GLU A 163 1.27 3.41 20.91
N MET A 164 0.98 2.70 19.84
CA MET A 164 0.00 3.09 18.82
C MET A 164 -0.97 1.94 18.47
N PRO A 165 -1.84 1.49 19.39
CA PRO A 165 -2.63 0.26 19.22
C PRO A 165 -3.62 0.28 18.05
N LYS A 166 -3.88 1.44 17.43
CA LYS A 166 -4.71 1.59 16.24
C LYS A 166 -3.91 1.67 14.94
N TRP A 167 -2.57 1.64 15.01
CA TRP A 167 -1.68 1.71 13.86
C TRP A 167 -1.41 0.33 13.28
N ASN A 168 -1.39 0.21 11.95
CA ASN A 168 -0.92 -0.97 11.26
C ASN A 168 0.56 -0.75 10.91
N PRO A 169 1.50 -1.37 11.64
CA PRO A 169 2.93 -1.09 11.51
C PRO A 169 3.55 -1.68 10.26
N MET A 170 2.84 -2.64 9.66
CA MET A 170 3.22 -3.26 8.41
C MET A 170 2.00 -3.50 7.54
N ASN A 171 2.19 -3.22 6.28
CA ASN A 171 1.22 -3.45 5.23
C ASN A 171 1.93 -4.24 4.12
N VAL A 172 1.78 -5.56 4.13
CA VAL A 172 2.37 -6.44 3.13
C VAL A 172 1.81 -6.06 1.76
N CYS A 173 2.69 -5.59 0.87
CA CYS A 173 2.28 -4.98 -0.37
C CYS A 173 2.54 -5.89 -1.57
N SER A 174 1.53 -6.65 -1.96
CA SER A 174 1.58 -7.47 -3.17
C SER A 174 1.18 -6.73 -4.46
N TYR A 175 0.66 -5.51 -4.35
CA TYR A 175 0.33 -4.66 -5.48
C TYR A 175 1.50 -4.57 -6.49
N HIS A 176 2.68 -4.21 -6.02
CA HIS A 176 3.85 -4.08 -6.88
C HIS A 176 4.36 -5.42 -7.45
N LEU A 177 4.07 -6.55 -6.79
CA LEU A 177 4.41 -7.86 -7.32
C LEU A 177 3.61 -8.18 -8.57
N GLN A 178 2.32 -7.85 -8.58
CA GLN A 178 1.49 -8.03 -9.75
C GLN A 178 1.89 -7.09 -10.88
N GLU A 179 2.26 -5.85 -10.59
CA GLU A 179 2.82 -4.93 -11.58
C GLU A 179 4.15 -5.44 -12.17
N ALA A 180 4.92 -6.17 -11.39
CA ALA A 180 6.12 -6.87 -11.86
C ALA A 180 5.81 -8.21 -12.58
N GLY A 181 4.54 -8.56 -12.77
CA GLY A 181 4.09 -9.72 -13.53
C GLY A 181 3.69 -10.94 -12.71
N ALA A 182 3.47 -10.82 -11.38
CA ALA A 182 3.00 -11.93 -10.56
C ALA A 182 1.65 -12.46 -11.03
N THR A 183 1.55 -13.78 -11.13
CA THR A 183 0.25 -14.45 -11.26
C THR A 183 -0.54 -14.38 -9.96
N PRO A 184 -1.87 -14.64 -9.96
CA PRO A 184 -2.66 -14.69 -8.72
C PRO A 184 -2.10 -15.65 -7.66
N VAL A 185 -1.55 -16.80 -8.08
CA VAL A 185 -0.91 -17.77 -7.17
C VAL A 185 0.38 -17.23 -6.58
N GLN A 186 1.22 -16.59 -7.39
CA GLN A 186 2.47 -15.96 -6.94
C GLN A 186 2.18 -14.79 -5.99
N GLU A 187 1.16 -13.99 -6.28
CA GLU A 187 0.76 -12.90 -5.40
C GLU A 187 0.33 -13.43 -4.02
N LEU A 188 -0.53 -14.47 -3.97
CA LEU A 188 -0.93 -15.16 -2.75
C LEU A 188 0.29 -15.65 -1.96
N ALA A 189 1.12 -16.46 -2.62
CA ALA A 189 2.24 -17.14 -1.97
C ALA A 189 3.31 -16.14 -1.48
N PHE A 190 3.71 -15.18 -2.30
CA PHE A 190 4.81 -14.25 -1.97
C PHE A 190 4.38 -13.24 -0.91
N ALA A 191 3.13 -12.76 -0.93
CA ALA A 191 2.60 -11.89 0.11
C ALA A 191 2.51 -12.62 1.46
N LEU A 192 1.98 -13.85 1.47
CA LEU A 192 1.90 -14.65 2.69
C LEU A 192 3.29 -15.06 3.20
N ALA A 193 4.22 -15.42 2.31
CA ALA A 193 5.61 -15.68 2.69
C ALA A 193 6.27 -14.46 3.33
N THR A 194 6.03 -13.26 2.81
CA THR A 194 6.52 -12.00 3.41
C THR A 194 5.96 -11.81 4.82
N ALA A 195 4.66 -11.98 5.00
CA ALA A 195 4.02 -11.88 6.32
C ALA A 195 4.58 -12.92 7.31
N ILE A 196 4.74 -14.17 6.87
CA ILE A 196 5.35 -15.24 7.67
C ILE A 196 6.77 -14.87 8.08
N GLY A 197 7.61 -14.44 7.13
CA GLY A 197 9.00 -14.07 7.42
C GLY A 197 9.12 -12.96 8.45
N VAL A 198 8.22 -11.97 8.41
CA VAL A 198 8.18 -10.88 9.39
C VAL A 198 7.69 -11.35 10.75
N LEU A 199 6.62 -12.13 10.81
CA LEU A 199 6.08 -12.67 12.06
C LEU A 199 7.09 -13.62 12.74
N ASP A 200 7.78 -14.45 11.96
CA ASP A 200 8.85 -15.31 12.45
C ASP A 200 10.03 -14.49 13.03
N ALA A 201 10.40 -13.38 12.37
CA ALA A 201 11.44 -12.48 12.87
C ALA A 201 11.03 -11.78 14.19
N VAL A 202 9.76 -11.36 14.32
CA VAL A 202 9.25 -10.79 15.58
C VAL A 202 9.28 -11.83 16.68
N ARG A 203 8.78 -13.05 16.42
CA ARG A 203 8.74 -14.15 17.38
C ARG A 203 10.14 -14.58 17.83
N ALA A 204 11.07 -14.74 16.89
CA ALA A 204 12.44 -15.12 17.14
C ALA A 204 13.24 -14.07 17.92
N SER A 205 12.81 -12.81 17.91
CA SER A 205 13.49 -11.74 18.66
C SER A 205 13.39 -11.86 20.18
N GLY A 206 12.38 -12.57 20.69
CA GLY A 206 12.08 -12.65 22.12
C GLY A 206 11.63 -11.33 22.76
N GLN A 207 11.39 -10.27 21.96
CA GLN A 207 11.01 -8.92 22.45
C GLN A 207 9.50 -8.69 22.49
N CYS A 208 8.71 -9.68 22.07
CA CYS A 208 7.25 -9.72 22.16
C CYS A 208 6.85 -10.85 23.09
N ALA A 209 6.06 -10.54 24.10
CA ALA A 209 5.54 -11.57 25.00
C ALA A 209 4.57 -12.50 24.23
N PRO A 210 4.53 -13.80 24.55
CA PRO A 210 3.65 -14.74 23.84
C PRO A 210 2.18 -14.32 23.83
N GLU A 211 1.69 -13.73 24.90
CA GLU A 211 0.33 -13.22 25.05
C GLU A 211 0.05 -11.97 24.19
N GLU A 212 1.08 -11.16 23.88
CA GLU A 212 0.97 -9.97 23.03
C GLU A 212 1.09 -10.33 21.54
N PHE A 213 1.55 -11.52 21.18
CA PHE A 213 1.82 -11.86 19.79
C PHE A 213 0.56 -11.87 18.92
N GLY A 214 -0.59 -12.21 19.49
CA GLY A 214 -1.88 -12.08 18.82
C GLY A 214 -2.20 -10.64 18.38
N ASP A 215 -1.81 -9.64 19.18
CA ASP A 215 -1.98 -8.23 18.82
C ASP A 215 -1.05 -7.84 17.66
N VAL A 216 0.18 -8.33 17.64
CA VAL A 216 1.09 -8.15 16.49
C VAL A 216 0.45 -8.70 15.22
N VAL A 217 -0.01 -9.96 15.24
CA VAL A 217 -0.69 -10.60 14.09
C VAL A 217 -1.90 -9.77 13.67
N GLY A 218 -2.71 -9.37 14.64
CA GLY A 218 -3.90 -8.56 14.44
C GLY A 218 -3.62 -7.17 13.86
N ARG A 219 -2.38 -6.69 13.82
CA ARG A 219 -1.99 -5.40 13.22
C ARG A 219 -1.27 -5.52 11.89
N ILE A 220 -0.90 -6.71 11.46
CA ILE A 220 -0.46 -6.90 10.07
C ILE A 220 -1.64 -6.64 9.15
N SER A 221 -1.44 -5.82 8.17
CA SER A 221 -2.39 -5.52 7.11
C SER A 221 -1.77 -5.83 5.75
N PHE A 222 -2.60 -5.82 4.71
CA PHE A 222 -2.16 -6.13 3.36
C PHE A 222 -2.57 -5.01 2.41
N PHE A 223 -1.81 -4.84 1.35
CA PHE A 223 -2.13 -3.96 0.24
C PHE A 223 -1.98 -4.75 -1.04
N VAL A 224 -3.10 -5.24 -1.54
CA VAL A 224 -3.15 -6.18 -2.65
C VAL A 224 -3.55 -5.48 -3.94
N ASN A 225 -3.49 -6.22 -5.02
CA ASN A 225 -3.93 -5.78 -6.33
C ASN A 225 -5.21 -6.51 -6.76
N ALA A 226 -5.90 -5.97 -7.75
CA ALA A 226 -6.95 -6.67 -8.48
C ALA A 226 -6.90 -6.26 -9.95
N GLY A 227 -6.79 -7.25 -10.82
CA GLY A 227 -6.78 -7.07 -12.28
C GLY A 227 -8.14 -7.37 -12.92
N LEU A 228 -8.17 -7.27 -14.24
CA LEU A 228 -9.39 -7.42 -15.05
C LEU A 228 -10.03 -8.82 -15.04
N ARG A 229 -9.28 -9.86 -14.67
CA ARG A 229 -9.85 -11.22 -14.55
C ARG A 229 -10.69 -11.36 -13.27
N PHE A 230 -11.70 -10.57 -13.20
CA PHE A 230 -12.42 -10.20 -12.01
C PHE A 230 -12.99 -11.39 -11.19
N VAL A 231 -13.46 -12.47 -11.83
CA VAL A 231 -13.87 -13.70 -11.12
C VAL A 231 -12.67 -14.37 -10.44
N THR A 232 -11.52 -14.43 -11.12
CA THR A 232 -10.27 -14.95 -10.52
C THR A 232 -9.82 -14.07 -9.35
N GLU A 233 -9.94 -12.75 -9.48
CA GLU A 233 -9.58 -11.81 -8.44
C GLU A 233 -10.48 -11.94 -7.20
N ILE A 234 -11.80 -12.08 -7.37
CA ILE A 234 -12.72 -12.39 -6.27
C ILE A 234 -12.27 -13.67 -5.54
N CYS A 235 -11.96 -14.72 -6.28
CA CYS A 235 -11.51 -15.99 -5.70
C CYS A 235 -10.15 -15.84 -4.99
N LYS A 236 -9.23 -15.07 -5.54
CA LYS A 236 -7.94 -14.77 -4.92
C LYS A 236 -8.09 -14.09 -3.56
N LEU A 237 -8.96 -13.09 -3.46
CA LEU A 237 -9.20 -12.36 -2.21
C LEU A 237 -9.86 -13.24 -1.14
N ARG A 238 -10.76 -14.14 -1.55
CA ARG A 238 -11.31 -15.16 -0.65
C ARG A 238 -10.24 -16.16 -0.21
N ALA A 239 -9.38 -16.60 -1.13
CA ALA A 239 -8.25 -17.47 -0.81
C ALA A 239 -7.25 -16.80 0.16
N PHE A 240 -6.97 -15.50 0.01
CA PHE A 240 -6.18 -14.74 0.99
C PHE A 240 -6.80 -14.77 2.37
N THR A 241 -8.10 -14.51 2.45
CA THR A 241 -8.85 -14.49 3.73
C THR A 241 -8.76 -15.83 4.44
N GLU A 242 -9.00 -16.93 3.71
CA GLU A 242 -8.96 -18.27 4.27
C GLU A 242 -7.54 -18.72 4.63
N LEU A 243 -6.56 -18.50 3.76
CA LEU A 243 -5.15 -18.88 4.02
C LEU A 243 -4.57 -18.10 5.20
N TRP A 244 -4.90 -16.81 5.34
CA TRP A 244 -4.42 -16.02 6.47
C TRP A 244 -5.00 -16.52 7.80
N ASP A 245 -6.29 -16.85 7.85
CA ASP A 245 -6.90 -17.46 9.03
C ASP A 245 -6.25 -18.79 9.38
N GLU A 246 -6.05 -19.67 8.38
CA GLU A 246 -5.37 -20.96 8.56
C GLU A 246 -3.95 -20.78 9.11
N ILE A 247 -3.13 -19.95 8.46
CA ILE A 247 -1.73 -19.72 8.86
C ILE A 247 -1.65 -19.14 10.28
N THR A 248 -2.46 -18.14 10.59
CA THR A 248 -2.38 -17.48 11.89
C THR A 248 -2.90 -18.35 13.03
N ARG A 249 -3.86 -19.23 12.75
CA ARG A 249 -4.36 -20.22 13.70
C ARG A 249 -3.38 -21.38 13.88
N GLU A 250 -2.90 -21.99 12.80
CA GLU A 250 -2.17 -23.24 12.84
C GLU A 250 -0.68 -23.06 13.13
N ARG A 251 -0.04 -22.06 12.50
CA ARG A 251 1.39 -21.80 12.70
C ARG A 251 1.68 -20.99 13.95
N TYR A 252 0.82 -20.02 14.24
CA TYR A 252 1.07 -19.04 15.31
C TYR A 252 0.20 -19.24 16.56
N GLY A 253 -0.82 -20.09 16.50
CA GLY A 253 -1.67 -20.41 17.64
C GLY A 253 -2.59 -19.27 18.08
N VAL A 254 -2.89 -18.31 17.19
CA VAL A 254 -3.76 -17.18 17.51
C VAL A 254 -5.21 -17.65 17.64
N THR A 255 -5.79 -17.51 18.81
CA THR A 255 -7.14 -18.01 19.12
C THR A 255 -8.23 -16.99 18.81
N ASP A 256 -7.98 -15.69 19.02
CA ASP A 256 -8.96 -14.64 18.74
C ASP A 256 -9.19 -14.47 17.23
N ALA A 257 -10.42 -14.75 16.79
CA ALA A 257 -10.80 -14.60 15.38
C ALA A 257 -10.66 -13.16 14.86
N LYS A 258 -10.77 -12.14 15.73
CA LYS A 258 -10.58 -10.73 15.33
C LYS A 258 -9.13 -10.43 14.96
N GLN A 259 -8.18 -11.07 15.62
CA GLN A 259 -6.76 -10.93 15.34
C GLN A 259 -6.34 -11.69 14.07
N ARG A 260 -7.10 -12.72 13.66
CA ARG A 260 -6.87 -13.49 12.45
C ARG A 260 -7.52 -12.90 11.18
N LEU A 261 -8.26 -11.81 11.30
CA LEU A 261 -8.91 -11.19 10.14
C LEU A 261 -7.89 -10.74 9.09
N PHE A 262 -8.07 -11.19 7.85
CA PHE A 262 -7.35 -10.65 6.71
C PHE A 262 -7.85 -9.23 6.41
N ARG A 263 -7.06 -8.25 6.84
CA ARG A 263 -7.40 -6.83 6.66
C ARG A 263 -6.55 -6.26 5.54
N TYR A 264 -7.20 -5.83 4.48
CA TYR A 264 -6.47 -5.30 3.34
C TYR A 264 -7.09 -4.02 2.78
N GLY A 265 -6.21 -3.17 2.25
CA GLY A 265 -6.53 -2.18 1.26
C GLY A 265 -6.15 -2.68 -0.12
N VAL A 266 -6.61 -1.99 -1.14
CA VAL A 266 -6.32 -2.32 -2.52
C VAL A 266 -6.06 -1.05 -3.32
N GLN A 267 -5.08 -1.12 -4.20
CA GLN A 267 -5.07 -0.33 -5.42
C GLN A 267 -5.36 -1.28 -6.56
N VAL A 268 -6.37 -0.96 -7.35
CA VAL A 268 -6.67 -1.76 -8.54
C VAL A 268 -5.59 -1.55 -9.60
N ASN A 269 -5.48 -2.50 -10.53
CA ASN A 269 -4.32 -2.65 -11.40
C ASN A 269 -4.15 -1.47 -12.37
N SER A 270 -2.99 -0.80 -12.31
CA SER A 270 -2.61 0.17 -13.36
C SER A 270 -1.84 -0.46 -14.53
N LEU A 271 -1.27 -1.65 -14.37
CA LEU A 271 -0.57 -2.36 -15.45
C LEU A 271 -1.49 -2.72 -16.63
N GLY A 272 -2.79 -2.89 -16.39
CA GLY A 272 -3.80 -3.15 -17.41
C GLY A 272 -4.29 -1.89 -18.13
N LEU A 273 -3.91 -0.69 -17.70
CA LEU A 273 -4.29 0.56 -18.33
C LEU A 273 -3.47 0.78 -19.61
N THR A 274 -4.09 1.38 -20.60
CA THR A 274 -3.47 1.59 -21.93
C THR A 274 -3.45 3.07 -22.29
N GLU A 275 -2.42 3.44 -23.04
CA GLU A 275 -2.34 4.76 -23.68
C GLU A 275 -3.29 4.86 -24.87
N GLN A 276 -3.48 3.72 -25.56
CA GLN A 276 -4.39 3.60 -26.69
C GLN A 276 -5.83 3.53 -26.18
N GLN A 277 -6.70 4.37 -26.75
CA GLN A 277 -8.10 4.47 -26.36
C GLN A 277 -8.26 4.61 -24.82
N PRO A 278 -7.66 5.65 -24.22
CA PRO A 278 -7.51 5.75 -22.76
C PRO A 278 -8.84 5.86 -22.01
N GLU A 279 -9.92 6.24 -22.67
CA GLU A 279 -11.28 6.26 -22.11
C GLU A 279 -11.75 4.88 -21.65
N ASN A 280 -11.30 3.82 -22.34
CA ASN A 280 -11.62 2.44 -21.96
C ASN A 280 -11.07 2.08 -20.56
N ASN A 281 -10.09 2.83 -20.07
CA ASN A 281 -9.52 2.60 -18.73
C ASN A 281 -10.56 2.85 -17.63
N VAL A 282 -11.53 3.71 -17.84
CA VAL A 282 -12.65 3.93 -16.89
C VAL A 282 -13.40 2.62 -16.64
N ALA A 283 -13.74 1.90 -17.73
CA ALA A 283 -14.41 0.60 -17.62
C ALA A 283 -13.51 -0.48 -16.99
N ARG A 284 -12.21 -0.48 -17.30
CA ARG A 284 -11.25 -1.41 -16.70
C ARG A 284 -11.16 -1.21 -15.19
N ILE A 285 -10.96 0.03 -14.74
CA ILE A 285 -10.89 0.40 -13.32
C ILE A 285 -12.19 0.03 -12.58
N LEU A 286 -13.35 0.27 -13.20
CA LEU A 286 -14.63 -0.10 -12.61
C LEU A 286 -14.75 -1.62 -12.40
N LEU A 287 -14.41 -2.44 -13.40
CA LEU A 287 -14.45 -3.91 -13.30
C LEU A 287 -13.50 -4.44 -12.21
N GLU A 288 -12.31 -3.88 -12.12
CA GLU A 288 -11.33 -4.22 -11.09
C GLU A 288 -11.81 -3.82 -9.69
N MET A 289 -12.47 -2.66 -9.56
CA MET A 289 -13.09 -2.24 -8.30
C MET A 289 -14.22 -3.18 -7.88
N LEU A 290 -15.01 -3.68 -8.80
CA LEU A 290 -16.06 -4.66 -8.51
C LEU A 290 -15.46 -5.96 -7.92
N ALA A 291 -14.31 -6.42 -8.39
CA ALA A 291 -13.63 -7.59 -7.86
C ALA A 291 -13.35 -7.52 -6.35
N VAL A 292 -13.06 -6.32 -5.83
CA VAL A 292 -12.67 -6.10 -4.43
C VAL A 292 -13.81 -5.62 -3.52
N THR A 293 -14.98 -5.38 -4.08
CA THR A 293 -16.12 -4.82 -3.34
C THR A 293 -17.34 -5.74 -3.28
N LEU A 294 -17.55 -6.58 -4.30
CA LEU A 294 -18.76 -7.41 -4.42
C LEU A 294 -18.84 -8.54 -3.38
N SER A 295 -17.71 -9.18 -3.04
CA SER A 295 -17.71 -10.25 -2.04
C SER A 295 -17.66 -9.64 -0.63
N LYS A 296 -18.78 -9.66 0.09
CA LYS A 296 -18.88 -9.06 1.44
C LYS A 296 -17.84 -9.65 2.40
N ASP A 297 -17.69 -10.98 2.40
CA ASP A 297 -16.83 -11.69 3.35
C ASP A 297 -15.33 -11.49 3.07
N ALA A 298 -15.00 -11.01 1.87
CA ALA A 298 -13.63 -10.69 1.45
C ALA A 298 -13.49 -9.24 0.93
N ARG A 299 -14.40 -8.33 1.30
CA ARG A 299 -14.41 -6.94 0.84
C ARG A 299 -13.22 -6.15 1.38
N ALA A 300 -12.58 -5.39 0.49
CA ALA A 300 -11.51 -4.47 0.86
C ALA A 300 -11.96 -3.44 1.92
N ARG A 301 -11.08 -3.12 2.86
CA ARG A 301 -11.34 -2.09 3.88
C ARG A 301 -11.04 -0.69 3.40
N ALA A 302 -10.14 -0.54 2.43
CA ALA A 302 -9.82 0.70 1.78
C ALA A 302 -9.61 0.43 0.29
N VAL A 303 -10.13 1.29 -0.57
CA VAL A 303 -9.96 1.21 -2.02
C VAL A 303 -9.31 2.48 -2.52
N GLN A 304 -8.34 2.28 -3.37
CA GLN A 304 -7.59 3.30 -4.08
C GLN A 304 -7.63 2.94 -5.56
N LEU A 305 -8.05 3.88 -6.38
CA LEU A 305 -8.15 3.69 -7.82
C LEU A 305 -7.10 4.57 -8.52
N PRO A 306 -6.45 4.08 -9.58
CA PRO A 306 -5.65 4.91 -10.46
C PRO A 306 -6.54 5.94 -11.17
N ALA A 307 -5.96 7.00 -11.68
CA ALA A 307 -6.68 7.86 -12.62
C ALA A 307 -6.80 7.17 -13.98
N TRP A 308 -7.86 7.43 -14.71
CA TRP A 308 -8.11 6.82 -16.03
C TRP A 308 -6.98 7.09 -17.04
N ASN A 309 -6.29 8.23 -16.88
CA ASN A 309 -5.19 8.67 -17.73
C ASN A 309 -3.79 8.45 -17.11
N GLU A 310 -3.67 7.61 -16.09
CA GLU A 310 -2.39 7.35 -15.41
C GLU A 310 -1.31 6.80 -16.36
N ALA A 311 -1.73 6.04 -17.39
CA ALA A 311 -0.82 5.57 -18.44
C ALA A 311 -0.22 6.70 -19.30
N LEU A 312 -0.83 7.90 -19.32
CA LEU A 312 -0.36 9.05 -20.07
C LEU A 312 0.58 9.95 -19.23
N GLY A 313 0.58 9.81 -17.90
CA GLY A 313 1.42 10.59 -16.99
C GLY A 313 0.75 10.97 -15.67
N LEU A 314 1.26 12.00 -14.97
CA LEU A 314 0.72 12.43 -13.69
C LEU A 314 -0.67 13.06 -13.84
N PRO A 315 -1.70 12.49 -13.16
CA PRO A 315 -3.06 12.92 -13.33
C PRO A 315 -3.32 14.29 -12.67
N ARG A 316 -4.17 15.07 -13.30
CA ARG A 316 -4.69 16.33 -12.74
C ARG A 316 -5.70 16.06 -11.61
N PRO A 317 -5.98 17.03 -10.74
CA PRO A 317 -7.02 16.90 -9.71
C PRO A 317 -8.42 16.54 -10.26
N PHE A 318 -8.75 16.93 -11.49
CA PHE A 318 -9.98 16.55 -12.18
C PHE A 318 -10.01 15.05 -12.49
N ASP A 319 -8.92 14.50 -12.99
CA ASP A 319 -8.82 13.09 -13.34
C ASP A 319 -8.90 12.20 -12.09
N GLN A 320 -8.24 12.60 -11.00
CA GLN A 320 -8.35 11.94 -9.70
C GLN A 320 -9.77 12.00 -9.10
N GLN A 321 -10.52 13.05 -9.40
CA GLN A 321 -11.91 13.15 -8.93
C GLN A 321 -12.79 12.06 -9.52
N TRP A 322 -12.56 11.61 -10.75
CA TRP A 322 -13.32 10.51 -11.36
C TRP A 322 -13.15 9.21 -10.55
N SER A 323 -11.93 8.90 -10.15
CA SER A 323 -11.64 7.73 -9.32
C SER A 323 -12.41 7.78 -8.00
N LEU A 324 -12.51 8.94 -7.36
CA LEU A 324 -13.32 9.13 -6.16
C LEU A 324 -14.82 8.98 -6.44
N ARG A 325 -15.32 9.54 -7.55
CA ARG A 325 -16.74 9.46 -7.92
C ARG A 325 -17.17 8.04 -8.25
N MET A 326 -16.36 7.24 -8.95
CA MET A 326 -16.66 5.82 -9.18
C MET A 326 -16.91 5.07 -7.88
N GLN A 327 -16.08 5.29 -6.85
CA GLN A 327 -16.26 4.66 -5.55
C GLN A 327 -17.56 5.13 -4.86
N GLN A 328 -17.85 6.42 -4.90
CA GLN A 328 -19.05 7.01 -4.30
C GLN A 328 -20.32 6.51 -4.99
N ILE A 329 -20.36 6.44 -6.32
CA ILE A 329 -21.47 5.89 -7.09
C ILE A 329 -21.72 4.43 -6.65
N LEU A 330 -20.70 3.60 -6.62
CA LEU A 330 -20.86 2.20 -6.22
C LEU A 330 -21.35 2.07 -4.77
N ALA A 331 -20.81 2.90 -3.88
CA ALA A 331 -21.16 2.82 -2.46
C ALA A 331 -22.52 3.41 -2.12
N TYR A 332 -22.98 4.47 -2.80
CA TYR A 332 -24.15 5.24 -2.38
C TYR A 332 -25.34 5.15 -3.32
N GLU A 333 -25.13 4.94 -4.61
CA GLU A 333 -26.21 4.85 -5.60
C GLU A 333 -26.64 3.41 -5.85
N THR A 334 -25.81 2.40 -5.49
CA THR A 334 -26.18 0.99 -5.60
C THR A 334 -26.65 0.43 -4.25
N ASP A 335 -27.25 -0.74 -4.31
CA ASP A 335 -27.71 -1.51 -3.15
C ASP A 335 -26.67 -2.52 -2.61
N LEU A 336 -25.43 -2.46 -3.11
CA LEU A 336 -24.36 -3.39 -2.79
C LEU A 336 -24.15 -3.58 -1.28
N LEU A 337 -24.24 -2.48 -0.51
CA LEU A 337 -24.00 -2.50 0.93
C LEU A 337 -25.22 -2.98 1.76
N GLU A 338 -26.32 -3.33 1.11
CA GLU A 338 -27.56 -3.78 1.73
C GLU A 338 -27.68 -5.30 1.76
N TYR A 339 -26.78 -6.02 1.03
CA TYR A 339 -26.83 -7.47 0.88
C TYR A 339 -25.71 -8.18 1.65
N GLY A 340 -25.95 -9.44 1.99
CA GLY A 340 -24.92 -10.39 2.38
C GLY A 340 -23.96 -10.71 1.22
N ASP A 341 -23.10 -11.71 1.42
CA ASP A 341 -22.19 -12.14 0.34
C ASP A 341 -22.96 -12.82 -0.78
N VAL A 342 -23.01 -12.18 -1.95
CA VAL A 342 -23.77 -12.66 -3.13
C VAL A 342 -23.15 -13.88 -3.79
N PHE A 343 -21.92 -14.24 -3.42
CA PHE A 343 -21.22 -15.43 -3.91
C PHE A 343 -21.24 -16.60 -2.93
N ALA A 344 -21.91 -16.44 -1.77
CA ALA A 344 -22.02 -17.50 -0.79
C ALA A 344 -22.73 -18.73 -1.39
N GLY A 345 -22.13 -19.92 -1.21
CA GLY A 345 -22.68 -21.19 -1.73
C GLY A 345 -22.43 -21.45 -3.22
N SER A 346 -21.72 -20.57 -3.94
CA SER A 346 -21.36 -20.82 -5.35
C SER A 346 -20.30 -21.95 -5.46
N PRO A 347 -20.62 -23.09 -6.12
CA PRO A 347 -19.64 -24.18 -6.29
C PRO A 347 -18.48 -23.78 -7.19
N VAL A 348 -18.71 -22.89 -8.16
CA VAL A 348 -17.67 -22.40 -9.08
C VAL A 348 -16.64 -21.56 -8.31
N ILE A 349 -17.11 -20.64 -7.48
CA ILE A 349 -16.23 -19.82 -6.63
C ILE A 349 -15.47 -20.71 -5.64
N ALA A 350 -16.15 -21.65 -4.96
CA ALA A 350 -15.52 -22.55 -4.00
C ALA A 350 -14.42 -23.41 -4.65
N ALA A 351 -14.68 -23.98 -5.84
CA ALA A 351 -13.69 -24.78 -6.57
C ALA A 351 -12.46 -23.94 -6.96
N LYS A 352 -12.65 -22.72 -7.45
CA LYS A 352 -11.54 -21.84 -7.83
C LYS A 352 -10.74 -21.35 -6.63
N VAL A 353 -11.39 -21.07 -5.51
CA VAL A 353 -10.72 -20.74 -4.24
C VAL A 353 -9.85 -21.91 -3.77
N ALA A 354 -10.38 -23.13 -3.79
CA ALA A 354 -9.63 -24.33 -3.41
C ALA A 354 -8.39 -24.57 -4.30
N GLU A 355 -8.54 -24.40 -5.62
CA GLU A 355 -7.43 -24.48 -6.59
C GLU A 355 -6.32 -23.47 -6.25
N LEU A 356 -6.67 -22.19 -6.07
CA LEU A 356 -5.72 -21.14 -5.77
C LEU A 356 -5.01 -21.37 -4.41
N LYS A 357 -5.75 -21.82 -3.41
CA LYS A 357 -5.19 -22.16 -2.09
C LYS A 357 -4.18 -23.29 -2.17
N ALA A 358 -4.51 -24.37 -2.89
CA ALA A 358 -3.62 -25.51 -3.05
C ALA A 358 -2.30 -25.10 -3.73
N ALA A 359 -2.40 -24.39 -4.86
CA ALA A 359 -1.23 -23.92 -5.58
C ALA A 359 -0.37 -22.94 -4.77
N ALA A 360 -0.99 -22.03 -4.01
CA ALA A 360 -0.27 -21.11 -3.14
C ALA A 360 0.43 -21.81 -1.97
N LYS A 361 -0.19 -22.85 -1.37
CA LYS A 361 0.42 -23.65 -0.32
C LYS A 361 1.65 -24.42 -0.83
N ASP A 362 1.61 -24.92 -2.06
CA ASP A 362 2.75 -25.63 -2.64
C ASP A 362 3.93 -24.67 -2.91
N GLU A 363 3.65 -23.46 -3.41
CA GLU A 363 4.67 -22.42 -3.58
C GLU A 363 5.26 -21.97 -2.21
N LEU A 364 4.40 -21.82 -1.17
CA LEU A 364 4.86 -21.51 0.19
C LEU A 364 5.79 -22.57 0.76
N LYS A 365 5.46 -23.87 0.59
CA LYS A 365 6.34 -24.97 1.00
C LYS A 365 7.69 -24.91 0.29
N HIS A 366 7.70 -24.55 -0.99
CA HIS A 366 8.94 -24.39 -1.74
C HIS A 366 9.83 -23.27 -1.16
N ILE A 367 9.23 -22.12 -0.87
CA ILE A 367 9.92 -20.99 -0.22
C ILE A 367 10.44 -21.38 1.17
N GLU A 368 9.67 -22.12 1.97
CA GLU A 368 10.09 -22.61 3.28
C GLU A 368 11.27 -23.59 3.18
N ALA A 369 11.25 -24.48 2.20
CA ALA A 369 12.35 -25.44 1.96
C ALA A 369 13.66 -24.74 1.57
N MET A 370 13.59 -23.54 1.00
CA MET A 370 14.76 -22.70 0.70
C MET A 370 15.34 -21.99 1.94
N GLY A 371 14.69 -22.09 3.10
CA GLY A 371 15.05 -21.40 4.34
C GLY A 371 14.25 -20.11 4.57
N GLY A 372 13.08 -19.97 3.94
CA GLY A 372 12.14 -18.86 4.12
C GLY A 372 12.37 -17.69 3.20
N THR A 373 11.56 -16.65 3.41
CA THR A 373 11.42 -15.51 2.48
C THR A 373 12.72 -14.77 2.23
N VAL A 374 13.52 -14.50 3.28
CA VAL A 374 14.79 -13.77 3.14
C VAL A 374 15.76 -14.55 2.25
N LYS A 375 15.87 -15.87 2.45
CA LYS A 375 16.73 -16.73 1.62
C LYS A 375 16.22 -16.82 0.17
N ALA A 376 14.93 -16.90 -0.02
CA ALA A 376 14.33 -16.89 -1.36
C ALA A 376 14.56 -15.55 -2.10
N VAL A 377 14.63 -14.42 -1.38
CA VAL A 377 15.02 -13.12 -1.95
C VAL A 377 16.51 -13.11 -2.28
N GLU A 378 17.38 -13.51 -1.33
CA GLU A 378 18.84 -13.51 -1.52
C GLU A 378 19.31 -14.43 -2.66
N SER A 379 18.62 -15.55 -2.88
CA SER A 379 18.90 -16.49 -3.99
C SER A 379 18.42 -15.95 -5.36
N GLY A 380 17.63 -14.88 -5.40
CA GLY A 380 17.02 -14.36 -6.62
C GLY A 380 15.77 -15.15 -7.10
N TYR A 381 15.39 -16.22 -6.41
CA TYR A 381 14.28 -17.09 -6.82
C TYR A 381 12.98 -16.33 -7.08
N LEU A 382 12.52 -15.54 -6.09
CA LEU A 382 11.25 -14.83 -6.19
C LEU A 382 11.26 -13.84 -7.37
N LYS A 383 12.35 -13.10 -7.56
CA LYS A 383 12.50 -12.17 -8.67
C LYS A 383 12.49 -12.87 -10.02
N GLN A 384 13.19 -14.00 -10.15
CA GLN A 384 13.20 -14.80 -11.37
C GLN A 384 11.80 -15.28 -11.72
N ARG A 385 11.01 -15.76 -10.75
CA ARG A 385 9.61 -16.20 -10.96
C ARG A 385 8.71 -15.08 -11.48
N LEU A 386 8.89 -13.85 -10.98
CA LEU A 386 8.15 -12.67 -11.49
C LEU A 386 8.53 -12.35 -12.93
N VAL A 387 9.81 -12.35 -13.25
CA VAL A 387 10.30 -12.10 -14.62
C VAL A 387 9.75 -13.14 -15.60
N GLU A 388 9.85 -14.43 -15.26
CA GLU A 388 9.33 -15.51 -16.10
C GLU A 388 7.82 -15.41 -16.37
N SER A 389 7.03 -15.04 -15.36
CA SER A 389 5.58 -14.90 -15.54
C SER A 389 5.22 -13.66 -16.36
N ASN A 390 5.97 -12.55 -16.19
CA ASN A 390 5.76 -11.34 -16.99
C ASN A 390 6.14 -11.57 -18.47
N CYS A 391 7.26 -12.25 -18.73
CA CYS A 391 7.63 -12.62 -20.10
C CYS A 391 6.54 -13.44 -20.79
N ARG A 392 6.00 -14.47 -20.10
CA ARG A 392 4.89 -15.28 -20.65
C ARG A 392 3.65 -14.43 -20.94
N ARG A 393 3.34 -13.46 -20.09
CA ARG A 393 2.20 -12.55 -20.29
C ARG A 393 2.41 -11.67 -21.53
N ILE A 394 3.60 -11.10 -21.69
CA ILE A 394 3.94 -10.25 -22.83
C ILE A 394 3.86 -11.08 -24.13
N GLU A 395 4.49 -12.26 -24.15
CA GLU A 395 4.42 -13.18 -25.30
C GLU A 395 2.99 -13.55 -25.68
N ALA A 396 2.11 -13.80 -24.70
CA ALA A 396 0.71 -14.12 -24.96
C ALA A 396 -0.04 -12.93 -25.61
N ILE A 397 0.28 -11.70 -25.22
CA ILE A 397 -0.28 -10.48 -25.83
C ILE A 397 0.24 -10.33 -27.27
N GLU A 398 1.55 -10.50 -27.48
CA GLU A 398 2.19 -10.38 -28.81
C GLU A 398 1.67 -11.42 -29.79
N ARG A 399 1.41 -12.65 -29.34
CA ARG A 399 0.81 -13.71 -30.15
C ARG A 399 -0.70 -13.58 -30.35
N GLY A 400 -1.35 -12.60 -29.69
CA GLY A 400 -2.80 -12.43 -29.74
C GLY A 400 -3.60 -13.49 -28.96
N GLU A 401 -2.94 -14.32 -28.14
CA GLU A 401 -3.57 -15.29 -27.23
C GLU A 401 -4.29 -14.56 -26.08
N GLN A 402 -3.72 -13.47 -25.61
CA GLN A 402 -4.35 -12.54 -24.69
C GLN A 402 -4.73 -11.24 -25.43
N ILE A 403 -6.04 -10.97 -25.49
CA ILE A 403 -6.56 -9.76 -26.14
C ILE A 403 -6.47 -8.59 -25.15
N VAL A 404 -5.92 -7.47 -25.65
CA VAL A 404 -5.96 -6.15 -24.99
C VAL A 404 -6.63 -5.20 -25.98
N VAL A 405 -7.87 -4.79 -25.65
CA VAL A 405 -8.69 -3.92 -26.51
C VAL A 405 -7.98 -2.59 -26.74
N GLY A 406 -7.91 -2.17 -27.98
CA GLY A 406 -7.22 -0.96 -28.39
C GLY A 406 -5.71 -1.12 -28.60
N VAL A 407 -5.11 -2.24 -28.17
CA VAL A 407 -3.66 -2.49 -28.29
C VAL A 407 -3.35 -3.54 -29.36
N ASN A 408 -3.82 -4.77 -29.21
CA ASN A 408 -3.56 -5.83 -30.17
C ASN A 408 -4.84 -6.32 -30.92
N ARG A 409 -6.01 -5.78 -30.52
CA ARG A 409 -7.29 -6.01 -31.21
C ARG A 409 -8.25 -4.86 -30.98
N PHE A 410 -9.17 -4.62 -31.91
CA PHE A 410 -10.13 -3.49 -31.89
C PHE A 410 -9.40 -2.16 -31.80
N THR A 411 -8.40 -1.98 -32.66
CA THR A 411 -7.49 -0.82 -32.65
C THR A 411 -8.02 0.38 -33.40
N GLU A 412 -9.08 0.22 -34.19
CA GLU A 412 -9.73 1.31 -34.91
C GLU A 412 -10.36 2.30 -33.93
N THR A 413 -9.99 3.57 -34.01
CA THR A 413 -10.48 4.64 -33.14
C THR A 413 -10.30 6.00 -33.80
N GLU A 414 -11.11 6.96 -33.35
CA GLU A 414 -10.87 8.39 -33.58
C GLU A 414 -9.93 8.93 -32.48
N ALA A 415 -9.32 10.08 -32.72
CA ALA A 415 -8.49 10.73 -31.69
C ALA A 415 -9.33 11.08 -30.45
N SER A 416 -8.82 10.73 -29.26
CA SER A 416 -9.53 11.04 -28.03
C SER A 416 -9.58 12.55 -27.75
N PRO A 417 -10.76 13.14 -27.62
CA PRO A 417 -10.89 14.56 -27.28
C PRO A 417 -10.38 14.89 -25.86
N LEU A 418 -10.13 13.85 -25.03
CA LEU A 418 -9.63 14.00 -23.68
C LEU A 418 -8.10 14.07 -23.60
N THR A 419 -7.41 13.70 -24.68
CA THR A 419 -5.93 13.70 -24.77
C THR A 419 -5.37 14.92 -25.50
N ASP A 420 -6.18 15.71 -26.17
CA ASP A 420 -5.75 16.84 -27.00
C ASP A 420 -5.26 18.08 -26.22
N ALA A 421 -5.34 18.08 -24.92
CA ALA A 421 -4.83 19.20 -24.15
C ALA A 421 -3.35 18.96 -23.79
N ALA A 422 -2.46 19.82 -24.32
CA ALA A 422 -1.04 19.90 -23.90
C ALA A 422 -0.85 20.07 -22.37
N GLU A 423 -1.94 20.28 -21.63
CA GLU A 423 -2.04 20.40 -20.17
C GLU A 423 -2.51 19.13 -19.48
N SER A 424 -2.54 17.98 -20.14
CA SER A 424 -3.10 16.74 -19.59
C SER A 424 -2.27 16.10 -18.48
N VAL A 425 -1.06 16.58 -18.24
CA VAL A 425 -0.09 16.01 -17.27
C VAL A 425 0.47 17.11 -16.38
N VAL A 426 0.51 16.84 -15.06
CA VAL A 426 1.14 17.75 -14.10
C VAL A 426 2.67 17.66 -14.23
N THR A 427 3.31 18.78 -14.48
CA THR A 427 4.78 18.91 -14.42
C THR A 427 5.19 19.59 -13.12
N VAL A 428 6.24 19.07 -12.48
CA VAL A 428 6.82 19.69 -11.28
C VAL A 428 7.85 20.72 -11.70
N SER A 429 7.76 21.93 -11.15
CA SER A 429 8.67 23.00 -11.50
C SER A 429 10.06 22.83 -10.85
N ALA A 430 11.10 23.36 -11.52
CA ALA A 430 12.45 23.36 -10.97
C ALA A 430 12.57 24.19 -9.67
N GLU A 431 11.68 25.18 -9.49
CA GLU A 431 11.60 25.99 -8.28
C GLU A 431 11.16 25.18 -7.05
N ALA A 432 10.40 24.10 -7.24
CA ALA A 432 10.02 23.21 -6.13
C ALA A 432 11.28 22.52 -5.52
N GLU A 433 12.19 22.03 -6.35
CA GLU A 433 13.44 21.41 -5.91
C GLU A 433 14.36 22.43 -5.26
N SER A 434 14.63 23.59 -5.91
CA SER A 434 15.51 24.63 -5.34
C SER A 434 14.98 25.16 -4.01
N GLY A 435 13.68 25.44 -3.93
CA GLY A 435 13.03 25.89 -2.70
C GLY A 435 13.09 24.85 -1.57
N GLN A 436 13.01 23.54 -1.88
CA GLN A 436 13.18 22.48 -0.88
C GLN A 436 14.63 22.44 -0.35
N ILE A 437 15.62 22.58 -1.23
CA ILE A 437 17.03 22.62 -0.85
C ILE A 437 17.34 23.83 0.03
N GLU A 438 16.79 25.01 -0.32
CA GLU A 438 16.95 26.22 0.48
C GLU A 438 16.33 26.08 1.90
N ARG A 439 15.12 25.52 2.01
CA ARG A 439 14.48 25.24 3.31
C ARG A 439 15.29 24.27 4.13
N LEU A 440 15.83 23.22 3.53
CA LEU A 440 16.70 22.26 4.21
C LEU A 440 17.99 22.91 4.71
N ALA A 441 18.62 23.75 3.91
CA ALA A 441 19.84 24.50 4.32
C ALA A 441 19.53 25.44 5.50
N ALA A 442 18.44 26.19 5.46
CA ALA A 442 17.99 27.05 6.56
C ALA A 442 17.69 26.23 7.83
N TRP A 443 17.03 25.09 7.69
CA TRP A 443 16.77 24.17 8.82
C TRP A 443 18.06 23.69 9.48
N ARG A 444 19.04 23.24 8.69
CA ARG A 444 20.33 22.76 9.19
C ARG A 444 21.12 23.87 9.90
N ALA A 445 21.03 25.11 9.40
CA ALA A 445 21.68 26.26 10.03
C ALA A 445 21.05 26.64 11.38
N ALA A 446 19.75 26.45 11.55
CA ALA A 446 19.00 26.82 12.74
C ALA A 446 19.01 25.77 13.86
N ARG A 447 19.31 24.48 13.55
CA ARG A 447 19.28 23.40 14.54
C ARG A 447 20.43 23.44 15.52
N ASP A 448 20.22 22.99 16.76
CA ASP A 448 21.28 22.83 17.75
C ASP A 448 22.21 21.65 17.40
N PRO A 449 23.49 21.89 17.05
CA PRO A 449 24.42 20.83 16.68
C PRO A 449 24.71 19.85 17.83
N LYS A 450 24.62 20.28 19.09
CA LYS A 450 24.86 19.42 20.26
C LYS A 450 23.69 18.45 20.45
N ALA A 451 22.46 18.94 20.32
CA ALA A 451 21.27 18.11 20.39
C ALA A 451 21.25 17.04 19.25
N VAL A 452 21.61 17.45 18.04
CA VAL A 452 21.73 16.52 16.90
C VAL A 452 22.80 15.46 17.16
N ALA A 453 23.99 15.85 17.63
CA ALA A 453 25.05 14.89 17.93
C ALA A 453 24.64 13.88 19.01
N ALA A 454 23.95 14.34 20.07
CA ALA A 454 23.44 13.48 21.13
C ALA A 454 22.38 12.49 20.63
N ALA A 455 21.44 12.94 19.80
CA ALA A 455 20.41 12.08 19.19
C ALA A 455 21.02 11.02 18.27
N LEU A 456 21.96 11.40 17.41
CA LEU A 456 22.67 10.45 16.52
C LEU A 456 23.46 9.42 17.32
N GLU A 457 24.09 9.80 18.45
CA GLU A 457 24.79 8.86 19.30
C GLU A 457 23.84 7.91 20.03
N ALA A 458 22.66 8.37 20.44
CA ALA A 458 21.62 7.53 21.00
C ALA A 458 21.15 6.47 19.98
N LEU A 459 20.91 6.87 18.73
CA LEU A 459 20.59 5.94 17.62
C LEU A 459 21.71 4.91 17.39
N ARG A 460 22.99 5.35 17.35
CA ARG A 460 24.13 4.45 17.17
C ARG A 460 24.22 3.43 18.31
N ARG A 461 24.01 3.84 19.56
CA ARG A 461 23.97 2.92 20.69
C ARG A 461 22.86 1.92 20.58
N ALA A 462 21.63 2.33 20.27
CA ALA A 462 20.50 1.44 20.06
C ALA A 462 20.77 0.45 18.92
N ALA A 463 21.32 0.94 17.79
CA ALA A 463 21.68 0.10 16.65
C ALA A 463 22.72 -0.98 17.03
N LYS A 464 23.75 -0.63 17.80
CA LYS A 464 24.83 -1.55 18.22
C LYS A 464 24.38 -2.54 19.29
N SER A 465 23.55 -2.10 20.24
CA SER A 465 23.09 -2.96 21.35
C SER A 465 21.95 -3.92 20.97
N GLY A 466 21.34 -3.76 19.81
CA GLY A 466 20.15 -4.52 19.42
C GLY A 466 18.85 -4.00 20.05
N ALA A 467 18.89 -2.85 20.75
CA ALA A 467 17.71 -2.20 21.27
C ALA A 467 16.83 -1.66 20.12
N ASN A 468 15.54 -1.44 20.40
CA ASN A 468 14.62 -0.84 19.46
C ASN A 468 15.06 0.59 19.10
N ILE A 469 15.15 0.90 17.81
CA ILE A 469 15.60 2.21 17.34
C ILE A 469 14.52 3.29 17.39
N MET A 470 13.25 2.94 17.49
CA MET A 470 12.15 3.91 17.42
C MET A 470 12.15 4.93 18.58
N PRO A 471 12.39 4.54 19.86
CA PRO A 471 12.42 5.51 20.94
C PRO A 471 13.49 6.61 20.80
N PRO A 472 14.72 6.34 20.33
CA PRO A 472 15.72 7.39 20.11
C PRO A 472 15.62 8.08 18.73
N SER A 473 14.73 7.64 17.84
CA SER A 473 14.53 8.28 16.53
C SER A 473 13.66 9.50 16.63
#